data_0d3114e5c05af129937424f33ec2d61b
#
_entry.id   0d3114e5c05af129937424f33ec2d61b
#
_cell.length_a   1.000
_cell.length_b   1.000
_cell.length_c   1.000
_cell.angle_alpha   90.00
_cell.angle_beta   90.00
_cell.angle_gamma   90.00
#
_symmetry.space_group_name_H-M   'P 1'
#
loop_
_entity.id
_entity.type
_entity.pdbx_description
1 polymer ?
#
loop_
_entity_poly.entity_id
_entity_poly.type
_entity_poly.pdbx_seq_one_letter_code
_entity_poly.pdbx_strand_id
1 'polypeptide(L)'
;NATAKRLAAAGLEMQDPAHLRRKVIVDGKETLMVFTVLRAKPGTYPEGRLQILTNHTPENFWLPGEMDHGNRADTLTDLLICVEDVQETVRRYETFFGAQAIKIGGIQTLDLTRGRFHFATPNQVAKMLPGFNAPTLPFTCGQGLGSQDLAASKKYFAGAGIFPVFEDDDFYCIGPEDALGAYLLFHDKSVGAPWALLNERT
;
A
#
# COMPACT_ATOMS: atom_id res chain seq x y z
N ASN A 1 7.58 1.18 -24.88
CA ASN A 1 6.78 1.67 -23.76
C ASN A 1 7.43 2.94 -23.19
N ALA A 2 6.65 4.04 -23.07
CA ALA A 2 7.13 5.33 -22.55
C ALA A 2 7.75 5.19 -21.14
N THR A 3 7.12 4.40 -20.29
CA THR A 3 7.60 4.14 -18.92
C THR A 3 8.99 3.50 -18.89
N ALA A 4 9.23 2.49 -19.73
CA ALA A 4 10.55 1.85 -19.81
C ALA A 4 11.64 2.82 -20.25
N LYS A 5 11.32 3.70 -21.24
CA LYS A 5 12.25 4.76 -21.68
C LYS A 5 12.54 5.77 -20.57
N ARG A 6 11.52 6.18 -19.81
CA ARG A 6 11.69 7.09 -18.66
C ARG A 6 12.59 6.49 -17.58
N LEU A 7 12.35 5.22 -17.21
CA LEU A 7 13.15 4.54 -16.20
C LEU A 7 14.61 4.38 -16.63
N ALA A 8 14.83 4.00 -17.90
CA ALA A 8 16.19 3.89 -18.45
C ALA A 8 16.90 5.26 -18.49
N ALA A 9 16.20 6.33 -18.90
CA ALA A 9 16.74 7.69 -18.90
C ALA A 9 17.07 8.19 -17.48
N ALA A 10 16.37 7.70 -16.46
CA ALA A 10 16.66 7.96 -15.06
C ALA A 10 17.79 7.06 -14.49
N GLY A 11 18.44 6.26 -15.32
CA GLY A 11 19.53 5.38 -14.91
C GLY A 11 19.09 4.16 -14.09
N LEU A 12 17.77 3.85 -14.07
CA LEU A 12 17.26 2.71 -13.31
C LEU A 12 17.44 1.40 -14.09
N GLU A 13 18.03 0.44 -13.44
CA GLU A 13 18.20 -0.90 -14.00
C GLU A 13 16.93 -1.74 -13.81
N MET A 14 16.31 -2.08 -14.93
CA MET A 14 15.10 -2.89 -14.96
C MET A 14 15.40 -4.27 -15.53
N GLN A 15 14.60 -5.27 -15.15
CA GLN A 15 14.55 -6.54 -15.86
C GLN A 15 13.84 -6.37 -17.20
N ASP A 16 14.05 -7.31 -18.10
CA ASP A 16 13.30 -7.36 -19.36
C ASP A 16 11.79 -7.41 -19.09
N PRO A 17 10.98 -6.73 -19.92
CA PRO A 17 9.53 -6.77 -19.77
C PRO A 17 9.00 -8.20 -19.85
N ALA A 18 8.25 -8.62 -18.84
CA ALA A 18 7.58 -9.92 -18.84
C ALA A 18 6.14 -9.78 -19.33
N HIS A 19 5.78 -10.56 -20.35
CA HIS A 19 4.42 -10.67 -20.86
C HIS A 19 3.76 -11.89 -20.22
N LEU A 20 2.79 -11.65 -19.34
CA LEU A 20 2.12 -12.68 -18.57
C LEU A 20 0.69 -12.88 -19.07
N ARG A 21 0.29 -14.15 -19.13
CA ARG A 21 -1.08 -14.56 -19.46
C ARG A 21 -1.55 -15.56 -18.41
N ARG A 22 -2.75 -15.37 -17.90
CA ARG A 22 -3.38 -16.25 -16.93
C ARG A 22 -4.81 -16.55 -17.37
N LYS A 23 -5.18 -17.83 -17.42
CA LYS A 23 -6.56 -18.23 -17.60
C LYS A 23 -7.33 -18.00 -16.30
N VAL A 24 -8.52 -17.45 -16.42
CA VAL A 24 -9.45 -17.21 -15.31
C VAL A 24 -10.87 -17.56 -15.77
N ILE A 25 -11.74 -17.84 -14.81
CA ILE A 25 -13.16 -18.03 -15.07
C ILE A 25 -13.89 -16.75 -14.68
N VAL A 26 -14.58 -16.15 -15.64
CA VAL A 26 -15.44 -14.97 -15.43
C VAL A 26 -16.83 -15.36 -15.91
N ASP A 27 -17.83 -15.28 -15.03
CA ASP A 27 -19.21 -15.66 -15.31
C ASP A 27 -19.35 -17.06 -15.96
N GLY A 28 -18.56 -18.02 -15.43
CA GLY A 28 -18.54 -19.40 -15.89
C GLY A 28 -17.83 -19.65 -17.23
N LYS A 29 -17.21 -18.62 -17.83
CA LYS A 29 -16.47 -18.72 -19.09
C LYS A 29 -14.96 -18.58 -18.86
N GLU A 30 -14.17 -19.47 -19.48
CA GLU A 30 -12.72 -19.33 -19.51
C GLU A 30 -12.34 -18.10 -20.35
N THR A 31 -11.58 -17.19 -19.76
CA THR A 31 -11.02 -15.99 -20.41
C THR A 31 -9.58 -15.78 -20.02
N LEU A 32 -8.93 -14.75 -20.53
CA LEU A 32 -7.53 -14.46 -20.27
C LEU A 32 -7.36 -13.14 -19.54
N MET A 33 -6.54 -13.14 -18.50
CA MET A 33 -5.87 -11.94 -17.99
C MET A 33 -4.51 -11.78 -18.68
N VAL A 34 -4.24 -10.60 -19.21
CA VAL A 34 -3.00 -10.30 -19.94
C VAL A 34 -2.32 -9.08 -19.32
N PHE A 35 -1.05 -9.24 -18.98
CA PHE A 35 -0.25 -8.22 -18.33
C PHE A 35 1.10 -8.03 -19.00
N THR A 36 1.62 -6.81 -18.96
CA THR A 36 3.06 -6.53 -19.14
C THR A 36 3.60 -6.00 -17.82
N VAL A 37 4.68 -6.59 -17.33
CA VAL A 37 5.30 -6.25 -16.05
C VAL A 37 6.73 -5.79 -16.28
N LEU A 38 7.04 -4.57 -15.82
CA LEU A 38 8.41 -4.04 -15.69
C LEU A 38 8.82 -4.17 -14.22
N ARG A 39 9.94 -4.81 -13.96
CA ARG A 39 10.45 -5.06 -12.60
C ARG A 39 11.78 -4.38 -12.42
N ALA A 40 11.96 -3.69 -11.29
CA ALA A 40 13.29 -3.29 -10.85
C ALA A 40 14.18 -4.54 -10.67
N LYS A 41 15.48 -4.40 -10.91
CA LYS A 41 16.42 -5.50 -10.61
C LYS A 41 16.37 -5.88 -9.13
N PRO A 42 16.53 -7.17 -8.80
CA PRO A 42 16.62 -7.61 -7.40
C PRO A 42 17.70 -6.84 -6.63
N GLY A 43 17.38 -6.46 -5.40
CA GLY A 43 18.29 -5.74 -4.51
C GLY A 43 18.36 -4.22 -4.72
N THR A 44 17.70 -3.67 -5.76
CA THR A 44 17.64 -2.21 -5.95
C THR A 44 16.79 -1.50 -4.89
N TYR A 45 15.75 -2.16 -4.44
CA TYR A 45 14.81 -1.64 -3.41
C TYR A 45 14.73 -2.65 -2.26
N PRO A 46 15.47 -2.42 -1.17
CA PRO A 46 15.45 -3.32 -0.02
C PRO A 46 14.09 -3.34 0.71
N GLU A 47 13.27 -2.31 0.53
CA GLU A 47 11.91 -2.19 1.08
C GLU A 47 10.96 -3.24 0.49
N GLY A 48 11.25 -3.73 -0.71
CA GLY A 48 10.42 -4.72 -1.38
C GLY A 48 10.62 -4.75 -2.88
N ARG A 49 9.87 -5.61 -3.52
CA ARG A 49 9.95 -5.78 -4.97
C ARG A 49 9.09 -4.75 -5.69
N LEU A 50 9.70 -3.72 -6.26
CA LEU A 50 8.98 -2.74 -7.06
C LEU A 50 8.77 -3.23 -8.51
N GLN A 51 7.54 -3.06 -8.98
CA GLN A 51 7.15 -3.36 -10.34
C GLN A 51 6.05 -2.44 -10.85
N ILE A 52 6.04 -2.21 -12.15
CA ILE A 52 4.98 -1.49 -12.85
C ILE A 52 4.24 -2.49 -13.72
N LEU A 53 2.94 -2.61 -13.50
CA LEU A 53 2.09 -3.53 -14.20
C LEU A 53 1.15 -2.77 -15.14
N THR A 54 1.14 -3.16 -16.41
CA THR A 54 0.13 -2.72 -17.38
C THR A 54 -0.86 -3.87 -17.55
N ASN A 55 -2.10 -3.65 -17.15
CA ASN A 55 -3.19 -4.59 -17.38
C ASN A 55 -3.80 -4.32 -18.76
N HIS A 56 -3.82 -5.33 -19.65
CA HIS A 56 -4.36 -5.23 -20.99
C HIS A 56 -5.81 -5.72 -21.09
N THR A 57 -6.33 -6.33 -20.02
CA THR A 57 -7.68 -6.89 -19.92
C THR A 57 -8.31 -6.51 -18.56
N PRO A 58 -8.48 -5.19 -18.27
CA PRO A 58 -8.99 -4.75 -16.98
C PRO A 58 -10.40 -5.26 -16.67
N GLU A 59 -11.21 -5.52 -17.68
CA GLU A 59 -12.56 -6.09 -17.56
C GLU A 59 -12.57 -7.51 -16.98
N ASN A 60 -11.47 -8.25 -17.09
CA ASN A 60 -11.32 -9.58 -16.54
C ASN A 60 -10.64 -9.60 -15.15
N PHE A 61 -10.33 -8.43 -14.61
CA PHE A 61 -9.60 -8.31 -13.35
C PHE A 61 -10.45 -7.69 -12.23
N TRP A 62 -11.17 -6.61 -12.52
CA TRP A 62 -12.00 -5.90 -11.56
C TRP A 62 -13.43 -6.43 -11.60
N LEU A 63 -13.63 -7.62 -11.06
CA LEU A 63 -14.93 -8.30 -11.06
C LEU A 63 -15.76 -7.80 -9.87
N PRO A 64 -16.98 -7.29 -10.08
CA PRO A 64 -17.79 -6.72 -9.01
C PRO A 64 -18.01 -7.65 -7.82
N GLY A 65 -18.23 -8.95 -8.07
CA GLY A 65 -18.41 -9.95 -7.02
C GLY A 65 -17.16 -10.23 -6.18
N GLU A 66 -15.97 -9.90 -6.70
CA GLU A 66 -14.69 -10.08 -6.01
C GLU A 66 -14.27 -8.81 -5.24
N MET A 67 -15.02 -7.72 -5.40
CA MET A 67 -14.74 -6.43 -4.77
C MET A 67 -15.62 -6.17 -3.53
N ASP A 68 -16.57 -7.03 -3.23
CA ASP A 68 -17.44 -6.90 -2.06
C ASP A 68 -16.88 -7.75 -0.90
N HIS A 69 -16.26 -7.07 0.05
CA HIS A 69 -15.68 -7.69 1.23
C HIS A 69 -16.57 -7.49 2.46
N GLY A 70 -16.77 -8.55 3.26
CA GLY A 70 -17.57 -8.49 4.47
C GLY A 70 -17.11 -7.43 5.48
N ASN A 71 -15.83 -7.11 5.48
CA ASN A 71 -15.23 -6.03 6.29
C ASN A 71 -15.36 -4.63 5.69
N ARG A 72 -16.06 -4.48 4.56
CA ARG A 72 -16.32 -3.22 3.86
C ARG A 72 -15.10 -2.48 3.31
N ALA A 73 -13.90 -3.06 3.37
CA ALA A 73 -12.75 -2.52 2.67
C ALA A 73 -12.90 -2.74 1.16
N ASP A 74 -12.60 -1.72 0.37
CA ASP A 74 -12.65 -1.81 -1.10
C ASP A 74 -11.40 -1.22 -1.78
N THR A 75 -10.54 -0.56 -1.03
CA THR A 75 -9.38 0.13 -1.58
C THR A 75 -8.18 0.00 -0.64
N LEU A 76 -7.04 -0.44 -1.16
CA LEU A 76 -5.74 -0.24 -0.52
C LEU A 76 -5.28 1.19 -0.88
N THR A 77 -5.28 2.06 0.10
CA THR A 77 -5.03 3.49 -0.09
C THR A 77 -3.60 3.89 0.22
N ASP A 78 -2.96 3.23 1.18
CA ASP A 78 -1.69 3.66 1.73
C ASP A 78 -0.80 2.50 2.15
N LEU A 79 0.51 2.70 2.01
CA LEU A 79 1.53 1.84 2.62
C LEU A 79 2.42 2.69 3.52
N LEU A 80 2.63 2.26 4.75
CA LEU A 80 3.59 2.85 5.67
C LEU A 80 4.86 1.98 5.72
N ILE A 81 5.98 2.58 5.35
CA ILE A 81 7.27 1.90 5.28
C ILE A 81 8.22 2.54 6.30
N CYS A 82 8.66 1.74 7.26
CA CYS A 82 9.64 2.12 8.24
C CYS A 82 11.04 1.91 7.67
N VAL A 83 11.84 2.97 7.64
CA VAL A 83 13.18 2.98 7.03
C VAL A 83 14.18 3.71 7.92
N GLU A 84 15.45 3.40 7.78
CA GLU A 84 16.52 4.07 8.52
C GLU A 84 16.79 5.48 7.94
N ASP A 85 17.01 5.57 6.63
CA ASP A 85 17.23 6.83 5.90
C ASP A 85 16.03 7.16 5.01
N VAL A 86 15.15 8.01 5.55
CA VAL A 86 13.94 8.45 4.85
C VAL A 86 14.28 9.24 3.59
N GLN A 87 15.30 10.10 3.62
CA GLN A 87 15.62 10.98 2.49
C GLN A 87 16.21 10.20 1.32
N GLU A 88 17.06 9.24 1.60
CA GLU A 88 17.63 8.35 0.59
C GLU A 88 16.55 7.48 -0.05
N THR A 89 15.69 6.86 0.78
CA THR A 89 14.58 6.02 0.30
C THR A 89 13.63 6.82 -0.57
N VAL A 90 13.20 8.00 -0.12
CA VAL A 90 12.29 8.88 -0.87
C VAL A 90 12.87 9.21 -2.25
N ARG A 91 14.15 9.61 -2.36
CA ARG A 91 14.78 9.90 -3.66
C ARG A 91 14.72 8.74 -4.64
N ARG A 92 14.93 7.49 -4.17
CA ARG A 92 14.80 6.29 -5.02
C ARG A 92 13.38 6.09 -5.51
N TYR A 93 12.40 6.26 -4.63
CA TYR A 93 10.99 6.12 -4.98
C TYR A 93 10.51 7.24 -5.91
N GLU A 94 10.89 8.49 -5.67
CA GLU A 94 10.62 9.62 -6.59
C GLU A 94 11.15 9.33 -8.00
N THR A 95 12.39 8.84 -8.09
CA THR A 95 13.00 8.46 -9.38
C THR A 95 12.22 7.34 -10.06
N PHE A 96 11.82 6.31 -9.31
CA PHE A 96 11.09 5.16 -9.85
C PHE A 96 9.69 5.56 -10.34
N PHE A 97 8.93 6.30 -9.55
CA PHE A 97 7.57 6.69 -9.90
C PHE A 97 7.50 7.93 -10.79
N GLY A 98 8.53 8.77 -10.80
CA GLY A 98 8.55 10.05 -11.52
C GLY A 98 7.61 11.07 -10.88
N ALA A 99 7.49 11.04 -9.57
CA ALA A 99 6.66 11.91 -8.75
C ALA A 99 7.51 12.50 -7.61
N GLN A 100 7.09 13.62 -7.05
CA GLN A 100 7.77 14.25 -5.91
C GLN A 100 7.03 13.92 -4.62
N ALA A 101 7.78 13.57 -3.59
CA ALA A 101 7.23 13.42 -2.25
C ALA A 101 7.00 14.78 -1.61
N ILE A 102 5.99 14.85 -0.79
CA ILE A 102 5.65 16.03 0.02
C ILE A 102 5.63 15.64 1.50
N LYS A 103 5.84 16.60 2.38
CA LYS A 103 5.75 16.35 3.81
C LYS A 103 4.31 16.59 4.26
N ILE A 104 3.65 15.55 4.75
CA ILE A 104 2.31 15.63 5.35
C ILE A 104 2.42 15.06 6.76
N GLY A 105 1.83 15.73 7.75
CA GLY A 105 1.81 15.22 9.12
C GLY A 105 3.19 14.89 9.69
N GLY A 106 4.23 15.57 9.25
CA GLY A 106 5.60 15.31 9.72
C GLY A 106 6.33 14.15 9.05
N ILE A 107 5.68 13.33 8.23
CA ILE A 107 6.30 12.21 7.47
C ILE A 107 6.35 12.50 5.98
N GLN A 108 7.26 11.84 5.26
CA GLN A 108 7.38 11.97 3.81
C GLN A 108 6.33 11.10 3.13
N THR A 109 5.57 11.68 2.22
CA THR A 109 4.46 11.04 1.51
C THR A 109 4.65 11.20 0.02
N LEU A 110 4.69 10.08 -0.70
CA LEU A 110 4.63 10.04 -2.15
C LEU A 110 3.19 9.71 -2.55
N ASP A 111 2.47 10.73 -3.01
CA ASP A 111 1.07 10.61 -3.42
C ASP A 111 0.98 10.24 -4.91
N LEU A 112 0.38 9.09 -5.19
CA LEU A 112 0.23 8.54 -6.54
C LEU A 112 -1.26 8.40 -6.89
N THR A 113 -1.56 8.24 -8.16
CA THR A 113 -2.95 8.16 -8.67
C THR A 113 -3.81 7.10 -7.96
N ARG A 114 -3.21 6.03 -7.43
CA ARG A 114 -3.95 4.89 -6.84
C ARG A 114 -3.65 4.62 -5.38
N GLY A 115 -2.85 5.46 -4.75
CA GLY A 115 -2.48 5.27 -3.35
C GLY A 115 -1.18 5.97 -3.02
N ARG A 116 -0.81 5.92 -1.76
CA ARG A 116 0.32 6.65 -1.21
C ARG A 116 1.34 5.73 -0.58
N PHE A 117 2.60 6.13 -0.67
CA PHE A 117 3.67 5.59 0.15
C PHE A 117 4.04 6.62 1.21
N HIS A 118 4.08 6.20 2.45
CA HIS A 118 4.56 6.99 3.58
C HIS A 118 5.87 6.41 4.07
N PHE A 119 6.84 7.26 4.29
CA PHE A 119 8.17 6.87 4.77
C PHE A 119 8.44 7.54 6.10
N ALA A 120 8.75 6.74 7.10
CA ALA A 120 8.98 7.20 8.46
C ALA A 120 10.14 6.45 9.12
N THR A 121 10.82 7.10 10.06
CA THR A 121 11.81 6.46 10.91
C THR A 121 11.15 5.59 11.98
N PRO A 122 11.88 4.63 12.60
CA PRO A 122 11.36 3.82 13.70
C PRO A 122 10.76 4.66 14.84
N ASN A 123 11.40 5.78 15.17
CA ASN A 123 10.92 6.68 16.23
C ASN A 123 9.59 7.36 15.86
N GLN A 124 9.39 7.71 14.59
CA GLN A 124 8.12 8.28 14.12
C GLN A 124 7.02 7.23 14.14
N VAL A 125 7.32 6.02 13.63
CA VAL A 125 6.33 4.92 13.63
C VAL A 125 5.94 4.51 15.05
N ALA A 126 6.90 4.42 15.98
CA ALA A 126 6.63 4.07 17.38
C ALA A 126 5.74 5.09 18.10
N LYS A 127 5.73 6.35 17.66
CA LYS A 127 4.78 7.36 18.19
C LYS A 127 3.36 7.12 17.66
N MET A 128 3.22 6.75 16.38
CA MET A 128 1.93 6.54 15.75
C MET A 128 1.26 5.22 16.16
N LEU A 129 2.05 4.18 16.36
CA LEU A 129 1.58 2.80 16.47
C LEU A 129 1.96 2.20 17.82
N PRO A 130 0.98 1.98 18.71
CA PRO A 130 1.23 1.34 20.00
C PRO A 130 1.89 -0.02 19.86
N GLY A 131 2.97 -0.24 20.61
CA GLY A 131 3.68 -1.52 20.62
C GLY A 131 4.52 -1.79 19.37
N PHE A 132 4.70 -0.80 18.48
CA PHE A 132 5.51 -0.97 17.28
C PHE A 132 6.96 -1.39 17.61
N ASN A 133 7.37 -2.47 16.97
CA ASN A 133 8.75 -2.94 16.98
C ASN A 133 9.08 -3.52 15.61
N ALA A 134 9.99 -2.88 14.87
CA ALA A 134 10.42 -3.38 13.57
C ALA A 134 11.32 -4.62 13.74
N PRO A 135 10.97 -5.78 13.15
CA PRO A 135 11.82 -6.97 13.22
C PRO A 135 13.15 -6.77 12.47
N THR A 136 13.14 -5.92 11.47
CA THR A 136 14.29 -5.51 10.66
C THR A 136 13.97 -4.17 9.99
N LEU A 137 14.99 -3.53 9.39
CA LEU A 137 14.81 -2.38 8.51
C LEU A 137 15.40 -2.68 7.13
N PRO A 138 14.73 -2.23 6.05
CA PRO A 138 13.41 -1.61 6.01
C PRO A 138 12.27 -2.58 6.32
N PHE A 139 11.11 -2.05 6.75
CA PHE A 139 9.94 -2.85 7.09
C PHE A 139 8.63 -2.16 6.67
N THR A 140 7.81 -2.83 5.85
CA THR A 140 6.45 -2.35 5.53
C THR A 140 5.55 -2.66 6.73
N CYS A 141 5.35 -1.68 7.58
CA CYS A 141 4.73 -1.85 8.88
C CYS A 141 3.22 -1.58 8.90
N GLY A 142 2.67 -0.90 7.89
CA GLY A 142 1.25 -0.58 7.88
C GLY A 142 0.63 -0.51 6.49
N GLN A 143 -0.64 -0.87 6.41
CA GLN A 143 -1.50 -0.72 5.24
C GLN A 143 -2.72 0.12 5.60
N GLY A 144 -3.03 1.14 4.80
CA GLY A 144 -4.27 1.90 4.88
C GLY A 144 -5.33 1.30 3.96
N LEU A 145 -6.51 1.07 4.50
CA LEU A 145 -7.63 0.44 3.81
C LEU A 145 -8.86 1.36 3.89
N GLY A 146 -9.29 1.87 2.73
CA GLY A 146 -10.50 2.65 2.63
C GLY A 146 -11.73 1.77 2.83
N SER A 147 -12.58 2.15 3.79
CA SER A 147 -13.84 1.49 4.06
C SER A 147 -15.03 2.26 3.46
N GLN A 148 -15.97 1.53 2.90
CA GLN A 148 -17.26 2.09 2.45
C GLN A 148 -18.16 2.46 3.63
N ASP A 149 -18.00 1.78 4.77
CA ASP A 149 -18.75 1.96 6.01
C ASP A 149 -17.88 1.51 7.18
N LEU A 150 -17.20 2.46 7.82
CA LEU A 150 -16.26 2.19 8.91
C LEU A 150 -16.97 1.59 10.13
N ALA A 151 -18.22 1.98 10.41
CA ALA A 151 -18.99 1.42 11.51
C ALA A 151 -19.32 -0.06 11.28
N ALA A 152 -19.67 -0.42 10.04
CA ALA A 152 -19.86 -1.82 9.66
C ALA A 152 -18.54 -2.62 9.70
N SER A 153 -17.40 -2.01 9.32
CA SER A 153 -16.08 -2.63 9.48
C SER A 153 -15.79 -2.97 10.94
N LYS A 154 -15.96 -2.01 11.84
CA LYS A 154 -15.78 -2.18 13.29
C LYS A 154 -16.65 -3.34 13.82
N LYS A 155 -17.92 -3.36 13.45
CA LYS A 155 -18.85 -4.42 13.84
C LYS A 155 -18.44 -5.80 13.30
N TYR A 156 -17.95 -5.85 12.07
CA TYR A 156 -17.46 -7.10 11.45
C TYR A 156 -16.29 -7.69 12.24
N PHE A 157 -15.28 -6.88 12.57
CA PHE A 157 -14.12 -7.34 13.34
C PHE A 157 -14.46 -7.70 14.77
N ALA A 158 -15.28 -6.91 15.45
CA ALA A 158 -15.77 -7.24 16.79
C ALA A 158 -16.52 -8.59 16.81
N GLY A 159 -17.34 -8.86 15.78
CA GLY A 159 -18.03 -10.15 15.61
C GLY A 159 -17.09 -11.34 15.37
N ALA A 160 -15.89 -11.08 14.84
CA ALA A 160 -14.83 -12.08 14.66
C ALA A 160 -13.89 -12.19 15.88
N GLY A 161 -14.11 -11.40 16.94
CA GLY A 161 -13.24 -11.35 18.11
C GLY A 161 -11.93 -10.61 17.90
N ILE A 162 -11.83 -9.79 16.85
CA ILE A 162 -10.66 -8.97 16.51
C ILE A 162 -10.92 -7.55 17.03
N PHE A 163 -10.07 -7.09 17.94
CA PHE A 163 -10.20 -5.79 18.57
C PHE A 163 -9.08 -4.84 18.12
N PRO A 164 -9.36 -3.54 18.05
CA PRO A 164 -8.37 -2.58 17.59
C PRO A 164 -7.31 -2.33 18.68
N VAL A 165 -6.09 -2.02 18.24
CA VAL A 165 -5.05 -1.46 19.12
C VAL A 165 -5.31 0.01 19.41
N PHE A 166 -6.04 0.69 18.52
CA PHE A 166 -6.67 1.99 18.75
C PHE A 166 -7.83 2.18 17.76
N GLU A 167 -8.80 3.01 18.13
CA GLU A 167 -9.89 3.46 17.28
C GLU A 167 -10.37 4.86 17.67
N ASP A 168 -10.93 5.57 16.71
CA ASP A 168 -11.69 6.81 16.88
C ASP A 168 -12.80 6.90 15.81
N ASP A 169 -13.37 8.08 15.57
CA ASP A 169 -14.43 8.26 14.59
C ASP A 169 -13.96 8.02 13.15
N ASP A 170 -12.68 8.31 12.85
CA ASP A 170 -12.08 8.22 11.52
C ASP A 170 -11.31 6.93 11.26
N PHE A 171 -10.90 6.21 12.32
CA PHE A 171 -9.96 5.10 12.24
C PHE A 171 -10.38 3.87 13.04
N TYR A 172 -9.93 2.71 12.54
CA TYR A 172 -9.93 1.43 13.25
C TYR A 172 -8.65 0.68 12.89
N CYS A 173 -7.74 0.55 13.84
CA CYS A 173 -6.44 -0.05 13.61
C CYS A 173 -6.32 -1.43 14.23
N ILE A 174 -6.10 -2.44 13.39
CA ILE A 174 -5.80 -3.81 13.81
C ILE A 174 -4.30 -3.94 13.98
N GLY A 175 -3.88 -4.50 15.11
CA GLY A 175 -2.47 -4.69 15.47
C GLY A 175 -1.83 -5.92 14.83
N PRO A 176 -0.50 -6.06 14.98
CA PRO A 176 0.29 -7.07 14.29
C PRO A 176 -0.05 -8.51 14.70
N GLU A 177 -0.61 -8.75 15.87
CA GLU A 177 -1.01 -10.09 16.34
C GLU A 177 -2.12 -10.67 15.45
N ASP A 178 -3.11 -9.84 15.07
CA ASP A 178 -4.24 -10.22 14.22
C ASP A 178 -4.02 -9.91 12.73
N ALA A 179 -2.94 -9.19 12.38
CA ALA A 179 -2.64 -8.73 11.03
C ALA A 179 -1.27 -9.25 10.50
N LEU A 180 -0.87 -10.45 10.92
CA LEU A 180 0.32 -11.15 10.42
C LEU A 180 1.63 -10.33 10.53
N GLY A 181 1.77 -9.55 11.58
CA GLY A 181 2.99 -8.79 11.89
C GLY A 181 3.00 -7.35 11.37
N ALA A 182 1.97 -6.90 10.66
CA ALA A 182 1.81 -5.52 10.22
C ALA A 182 0.59 -4.86 10.89
N TYR A 183 0.38 -3.57 10.65
CA TYR A 183 -0.83 -2.87 11.09
C TYR A 183 -1.78 -2.65 9.93
N LEU A 184 -3.08 -2.88 10.14
CA LEU A 184 -4.12 -2.58 9.16
C LEU A 184 -4.97 -1.42 9.68
N LEU A 185 -4.90 -0.29 9.02
CA LEU A 185 -5.62 0.93 9.35
C LEU A 185 -6.83 1.09 8.43
N PHE A 186 -8.01 0.73 8.91
CA PHE A 186 -9.27 1.01 8.23
C PHE A 186 -9.66 2.45 8.51
N HIS A 187 -10.08 3.16 7.47
CA HIS A 187 -10.47 4.55 7.58
C HIS A 187 -11.63 4.89 6.63
N ASP A 188 -12.37 5.94 6.94
CA ASP A 188 -13.35 6.50 6.01
C ASP A 188 -12.63 7.01 4.75
N LYS A 189 -13.22 6.82 3.59
CA LYS A 189 -12.63 7.21 2.31
C LYS A 189 -12.42 8.72 2.13
N SER A 190 -13.13 9.53 2.89
CA SER A 190 -12.92 10.98 2.91
C SER A 190 -11.61 11.39 3.59
N VAL A 191 -11.03 10.49 4.39
CA VAL A 191 -9.75 10.74 5.07
C VAL A 191 -8.59 10.59 4.10
N GLY A 192 -7.95 11.71 3.78
CA GLY A 192 -6.72 11.74 3.00
C GLY A 192 -5.47 11.48 3.85
N ALA A 193 -4.52 10.69 3.34
CA ALA A 193 -3.23 10.41 3.99
C ALA A 193 -3.35 9.97 5.48
N PRO A 194 -4.06 8.86 5.77
CA PRO A 194 -4.43 8.47 7.13
C PRO A 194 -3.23 8.30 8.08
N TRP A 195 -2.12 7.74 7.62
CA TRP A 195 -0.91 7.60 8.44
C TRP A 195 -0.28 8.94 8.80
N ALA A 196 -0.32 9.90 7.88
CA ALA A 196 0.20 11.24 8.15
C ALA A 196 -0.65 11.99 9.18
N LEU A 197 -1.98 11.90 9.06
CA LEU A 197 -2.90 12.48 10.04
C LEU A 197 -2.75 11.83 11.42
N LEU A 198 -2.53 10.54 11.48
CA LEU A 198 -2.30 9.86 12.74
C LEU A 198 -1.04 10.37 13.43
N ASN A 199 0.04 10.63 12.68
CA ASN A 199 1.27 11.21 13.23
C ASN A 199 1.10 12.66 13.75
N GLU A 200 0.13 13.42 13.22
CA GLU A 200 -0.19 14.77 13.74
C GLU A 200 -0.95 14.72 15.07
N ARG A 201 -1.73 13.66 15.32
CA ARG A 201 -2.56 13.50 16.52
C ARG A 201 -1.78 12.97 17.74
N THR A 202 -0.58 12.44 17.52
CA THR A 202 0.30 11.84 18.54
C THR A 202 1.49 12.74 18.88
#